data_e9359599fb3a9d7ababfec5f6b0c4ac2
#
_entry.id   e9359599fb3a9d7ababfec5f6b0c4ac2
#
_cell.length_a   1.000
_cell.length_b   1.000
_cell.length_c   1.000
_cell.angle_alpha   90.00
_cell.angle_beta   90.00
_cell.angle_gamma   90.00
#
_symmetry.space_group_name_H-M   'P 1'
#
loop_
_entity.id
_entity.type
_entity.pdbx_description
1 polymer ?
#
loop_
_entity_poly.entity_id
_entity_poly.type
_entity_poly.pdbx_seq_one_letter_code
_entity_poly.pdbx_strand_id
1 'polypeptide(L)'
;TLMCAGIGLVSAHKLDAKPLVILTAAVTGLVGAFASNLVDVMCHNTVWNFVFGAPGNPIGSYVVSLVTIELAGLYVGKTKLDIILVPLGMMAMCLFSVFVAWPFIKLIEYIGIAMALAIQAGVAVKILVGIFIAVVMGILLTMPTSSAAIWIAVAAAVPAEYEEALMIAGGAAVAGCAAHMVGFAVASF
;
A
#
# COMPACT_ATOMS: atom_id res chain seq x y z
N THR A 1 -9.36 -5.06 -3.84
CA THR A 1 -10.18 -3.87 -3.56
C THR A 1 -10.72 -3.87 -2.12
N LEU A 2 -11.36 -4.97 -1.63
CA LEU A 2 -11.85 -5.08 -0.25
C LEU A 2 -10.73 -4.96 0.80
N MET A 3 -9.54 -5.47 0.52
CA MET A 3 -8.36 -5.33 1.38
C MET A 3 -8.04 -3.85 1.64
N CYS A 4 -8.14 -3.01 0.63
CA CYS A 4 -7.85 -1.58 0.73
C CYS A 4 -8.87 -0.84 1.61
N ALA A 5 -10.16 -1.22 1.53
CA ALA A 5 -11.16 -0.72 2.47
C ALA A 5 -10.85 -1.16 3.91
N GLY A 6 -10.42 -2.42 4.09
CA GLY A 6 -9.97 -2.94 5.37
C GLY A 6 -8.79 -2.18 5.95
N ILE A 7 -7.81 -1.81 5.11
CA ILE A 7 -6.66 -0.99 5.53
C ILE A 7 -7.13 0.35 6.10
N GLY A 8 -8.03 1.05 5.40
CA GLY A 8 -8.60 2.32 5.88
C GLY A 8 -9.32 2.17 7.22
N LEU A 9 -10.17 1.15 7.34
CA LEU A 9 -10.93 0.88 8.56
C LEU A 9 -10.02 0.54 9.75
N VAL A 10 -9.04 -0.35 9.54
CA VAL A 10 -8.10 -0.78 10.59
C VAL A 10 -7.19 0.36 11.01
N SER A 11 -6.73 1.20 10.07
CA SER A 11 -5.91 2.37 10.38
C SER A 11 -6.68 3.36 11.26
N ALA A 12 -7.94 3.65 10.94
CA ALA A 12 -8.78 4.52 11.75
C ALA A 12 -9.07 3.93 13.14
N HIS A 13 -9.28 2.63 13.24
CA HIS A 13 -9.48 1.96 14.52
C HIS A 13 -8.22 2.00 15.39
N LYS A 14 -7.03 1.83 14.79
CA LYS A 14 -5.74 1.91 15.52
C LYS A 14 -5.43 3.32 16.01
N LEU A 15 -5.95 4.35 15.34
CA LEU A 15 -5.83 5.76 15.74
C LEU A 15 -6.93 6.20 16.71
N ASP A 16 -7.70 5.26 17.27
CA ASP A 16 -8.82 5.54 18.19
C ASP A 16 -9.80 6.58 17.66
N ALA A 17 -10.03 6.58 16.34
CA ALA A 17 -10.92 7.52 15.68
C ALA A 17 -12.39 7.28 16.07
N LYS A 18 -13.22 8.31 15.97
CA LYS A 18 -14.66 8.20 16.23
C LYS A 18 -15.32 7.21 15.24
N PRO A 19 -16.39 6.50 15.64
CA PRO A 19 -17.03 5.46 14.81
C PRO A 19 -17.39 5.93 13.40
N LEU A 20 -17.86 7.17 13.24
CA LEU A 20 -18.20 7.72 11.93
C LEU A 20 -16.96 7.92 11.03
N VAL A 21 -15.83 8.31 11.63
CA VAL A 21 -14.53 8.41 10.92
C VAL A 21 -14.07 7.04 10.49
N ILE A 22 -14.21 6.00 11.34
CA ILE A 22 -13.81 4.61 11.02
C ILE A 22 -14.58 4.12 9.80
N LEU A 23 -15.90 4.32 9.76
CA LEU A 23 -16.72 3.91 8.62
C LEU A 23 -16.35 4.66 7.33
N THR A 24 -16.12 5.96 7.42
CA THR A 24 -15.74 6.78 6.26
C THR A 24 -14.31 6.46 5.79
N ALA A 25 -13.42 6.08 6.70
CA ALA A 25 -12.06 5.68 6.38
C ALA A 25 -12.00 4.42 5.51
N ALA A 26 -12.98 3.53 5.58
CA ALA A 26 -13.07 2.41 4.64
C ALA A 26 -13.24 2.89 3.19
N VAL A 27 -14.03 3.95 2.98
CA VAL A 27 -14.23 4.56 1.66
C VAL A 27 -12.96 5.28 1.19
N THR A 28 -12.28 6.03 2.06
CA THR A 28 -11.02 6.70 1.69
C THR A 28 -9.92 5.71 1.37
N GLY A 29 -9.89 4.54 2.03
CA GLY A 29 -9.00 3.43 1.69
C GLY A 29 -9.26 2.86 0.30
N LEU A 30 -10.54 2.74 -0.10
CA LEU A 30 -10.90 2.34 -1.46
C LEU A 30 -10.43 3.36 -2.50
N VAL A 31 -10.63 4.65 -2.25
CA VAL A 31 -10.18 5.73 -3.15
C VAL A 31 -8.66 5.72 -3.25
N GLY A 32 -7.96 5.56 -2.12
CA GLY A 32 -6.50 5.48 -2.07
C GLY A 32 -5.91 4.31 -2.85
N ALA A 33 -6.65 3.21 -2.99
CA ALA A 33 -6.24 2.07 -3.80
C ALA A 33 -6.02 2.42 -5.28
N PHE A 34 -6.70 3.47 -5.77
CA PHE A 34 -6.65 3.93 -7.16
C PHE A 34 -6.00 5.32 -7.27
N ALA A 35 -5.22 5.74 -6.27
CA ALA A 35 -4.66 7.08 -6.19
C ALA A 35 -3.80 7.45 -7.42
N SER A 36 -2.98 6.54 -7.95
CA SER A 36 -2.19 6.79 -9.17
C SER A 36 -3.09 7.06 -10.38
N ASN A 37 -4.11 6.22 -10.59
CA ASN A 37 -5.04 6.36 -11.71
C ASN A 37 -5.85 7.66 -11.60
N LEU A 38 -6.23 8.06 -10.37
CA LEU A 38 -6.92 9.32 -10.11
C LEU A 38 -6.06 10.53 -10.48
N VAL A 39 -4.78 10.54 -10.11
CA VAL A 39 -3.85 11.63 -10.46
C VAL A 39 -3.64 11.67 -11.97
N ASP A 40 -3.48 10.52 -12.62
CA ASP A 40 -3.29 10.45 -14.07
C ASP A 40 -4.53 10.97 -14.83
N VAL A 41 -5.74 10.67 -14.36
CA VAL A 41 -6.98 11.23 -14.93
C VAL A 41 -7.08 12.73 -14.69
N MET A 42 -6.75 13.20 -13.50
CA MET A 42 -6.87 14.63 -13.14
C MET A 42 -5.80 15.51 -13.81
N CYS A 43 -4.57 14.98 -13.98
CA CYS A 43 -3.45 15.76 -14.50
C CYS A 43 -3.21 15.56 -16.00
N HIS A 44 -3.53 14.39 -16.57
CA HIS A 44 -3.20 14.03 -17.95
C HIS A 44 -4.42 13.83 -18.85
N ASN A 45 -5.66 14.12 -18.38
CA ASN A 45 -6.91 13.94 -19.12
C ASN A 45 -7.06 12.54 -19.76
N THR A 46 -6.47 11.51 -19.14
CA THR A 46 -6.65 10.13 -19.59
C THR A 46 -8.08 9.68 -19.36
N VAL A 47 -8.64 8.93 -20.30
CA VAL A 47 -10.01 8.40 -20.18
C VAL A 47 -10.05 7.47 -18.96
N TRP A 48 -11.02 7.70 -18.07
CA TRP A 48 -11.22 6.89 -16.88
C TRP A 48 -11.64 5.46 -17.26
N ASN A 49 -10.69 4.56 -17.37
CA ASN A 49 -10.94 3.13 -17.44
C ASN A 49 -10.96 2.53 -16.03
N PHE A 50 -12.08 2.73 -15.34
CA PHE A 50 -12.26 2.19 -14.01
C PHE A 50 -12.57 0.68 -14.12
N VAL A 51 -11.56 -0.15 -13.88
CA VAL A 51 -11.70 -1.60 -13.81
C VAL A 51 -11.80 -2.02 -12.34
N PHE A 52 -13.00 -2.31 -11.88
CA PHE A 52 -13.26 -2.79 -10.52
C PHE A 52 -12.48 -4.06 -10.13
N GLY A 53 -11.96 -4.79 -11.08
CA GLY A 53 -11.20 -6.04 -10.89
C GLY A 53 -9.69 -5.86 -10.74
N ALA A 54 -9.14 -4.68 -10.98
CA ALA A 54 -7.71 -4.45 -10.83
C ALA A 54 -7.29 -4.50 -9.36
N PRO A 55 -6.12 -5.10 -9.04
CA PRO A 55 -5.59 -5.05 -7.69
C PRO A 55 -5.27 -3.59 -7.34
N GLY A 56 -5.90 -3.09 -6.28
CA GLY A 56 -5.62 -1.75 -5.76
C GLY A 56 -4.25 -1.69 -5.09
N ASN A 57 -3.62 -0.51 -5.11
CA ASN A 57 -2.35 -0.29 -4.44
C ASN A 57 -2.54 -0.15 -2.92
N PRO A 58 -2.08 -1.12 -2.09
CA PRO A 58 -2.28 -1.08 -0.65
C PRO A 58 -1.52 0.07 0.05
N ILE A 59 -0.41 0.53 -0.52
CA ILE A 59 0.36 1.66 0.04
C ILE A 59 -0.36 2.97 -0.24
N GLY A 60 -0.89 3.15 -1.45
CA GLY A 60 -1.76 4.29 -1.75
C GLY A 60 -2.96 4.35 -0.81
N SER A 61 -3.61 3.21 -0.59
CA SER A 61 -4.71 3.09 0.37
C SER A 61 -4.29 3.49 1.79
N TYR A 62 -3.15 3.00 2.27
CA TYR A 62 -2.65 3.30 3.61
C TYR A 62 -2.34 4.79 3.78
N VAL A 63 -1.55 5.39 2.88
CA VAL A 63 -1.15 6.80 2.96
C VAL A 63 -2.35 7.72 2.86
N VAL A 64 -3.25 7.49 1.89
CA VAL A 64 -4.47 8.30 1.73
C VAL A 64 -5.35 8.21 2.96
N SER A 65 -5.59 7.01 3.49
CA SER A 65 -6.41 6.83 4.68
C SER A 65 -5.78 7.51 5.89
N LEU A 66 -4.48 7.33 6.12
CA LEU A 66 -3.77 7.91 7.26
C LEU A 66 -3.84 9.43 7.24
N VAL A 67 -3.48 10.06 6.13
CA VAL A 67 -3.52 11.53 5.99
C VAL A 67 -4.96 12.05 6.15
N THR A 68 -5.94 11.36 5.57
CA THR A 68 -7.35 11.77 5.67
C THR A 68 -7.88 11.65 7.09
N ILE A 69 -7.52 10.61 7.84
CA ILE A 69 -7.94 10.40 9.23
C ILE A 69 -7.31 11.46 10.14
N GLU A 70 -6.02 11.74 9.99
CA GLU A 70 -5.33 12.80 10.75
C GLU A 70 -5.97 14.17 10.50
N LEU A 71 -6.24 14.50 9.24
CA LEU A 71 -6.93 15.75 8.89
C LEU A 71 -8.37 15.79 9.44
N ALA A 72 -9.07 14.66 9.46
CA ALA A 72 -10.40 14.57 10.05
C ALA A 72 -10.39 14.89 11.56
N GLY A 73 -9.35 14.48 12.27
CA GLY A 73 -9.17 14.78 13.68
C GLY A 73 -9.20 16.28 14.01
N LEU A 74 -8.85 17.14 13.05
CA LEU A 74 -8.84 18.59 13.24
C LEU A 74 -10.24 19.21 13.38
N TYR A 75 -11.29 18.62 12.78
CA TYR A 75 -12.63 19.20 12.77
C TYR A 75 -13.72 18.31 13.40
N VAL A 76 -13.48 17.03 13.52
CA VAL A 76 -14.45 16.05 14.04
C VAL A 76 -14.76 16.34 15.52
N GLY A 77 -16.03 16.49 15.83
CA GLY A 77 -16.52 16.75 17.20
C GLY A 77 -16.59 18.23 17.58
N LYS A 78 -16.29 19.15 16.67
CA LYS A 78 -16.43 20.59 16.90
C LYS A 78 -17.81 21.13 16.54
N THR A 79 -18.60 20.38 15.80
CA THR A 79 -19.92 20.81 15.30
C THR A 79 -21.01 19.79 15.63
N LYS A 80 -22.24 20.26 15.75
CA LYS A 80 -23.42 19.38 15.94
C LYS A 80 -23.83 18.65 14.66
N LEU A 81 -23.27 19.05 13.50
CA LEU A 81 -23.55 18.49 12.17
C LEU A 81 -22.51 17.48 11.74
N ASP A 82 -21.77 16.86 12.68
CA ASP A 82 -20.70 15.90 12.38
C ASP A 82 -21.17 14.77 11.46
N ILE A 83 -22.44 14.37 11.54
CA ILE A 83 -23.01 13.29 10.70
C ILE A 83 -22.89 13.56 9.20
N ILE A 84 -22.94 14.85 8.78
CA ILE A 84 -22.81 15.25 7.38
C ILE A 84 -21.41 15.78 7.11
N LEU A 85 -20.86 16.54 8.06
CA LEU A 85 -19.56 17.21 7.89
C LEU A 85 -18.39 16.22 7.85
N VAL A 86 -18.46 15.13 8.61
CA VAL A 86 -17.38 14.12 8.64
C VAL A 86 -17.24 13.41 7.29
N PRO A 87 -18.28 12.79 6.70
CA PRO A 87 -18.15 12.15 5.40
C PRO A 87 -17.74 13.12 4.29
N LEU A 88 -18.37 14.29 4.20
CA LEU A 88 -18.08 15.29 3.16
C LEU A 88 -16.66 15.85 3.31
N GLY A 89 -16.26 16.19 4.53
CA GLY A 89 -14.93 16.71 4.82
C GLY A 89 -13.84 15.66 4.54
N MET A 90 -14.07 14.41 4.94
CA MET A 90 -13.14 13.32 4.65
C MET A 90 -13.02 13.04 3.15
N MET A 91 -14.11 13.11 2.38
CA MET A 91 -14.05 12.95 0.93
C MET A 91 -13.27 14.10 0.26
N ALA A 92 -13.48 15.35 0.68
CA ALA A 92 -12.70 16.48 0.18
C ALA A 92 -11.20 16.35 0.52
N MET A 93 -10.89 15.99 1.76
CA MET A 93 -9.50 15.77 2.21
C MET A 93 -8.85 14.54 1.56
N CYS A 94 -9.64 13.53 1.21
CA CYS A 94 -9.18 12.36 0.48
C CYS A 94 -8.62 12.73 -0.90
N LEU A 95 -9.27 13.64 -1.61
CA LEU A 95 -8.77 14.15 -2.91
C LEU A 95 -7.39 14.81 -2.75
N PHE A 96 -7.20 15.61 -1.69
CA PHE A 96 -5.88 16.17 -1.38
C PHE A 96 -4.86 15.08 -1.01
N SER A 97 -5.27 14.11 -0.20
CA SER A 97 -4.41 13.02 0.26
C SER A 97 -3.92 12.11 -0.88
N VAL A 98 -4.67 12.01 -1.97
CA VAL A 98 -4.28 11.30 -3.20
C VAL A 98 -3.01 11.92 -3.80
N PHE A 99 -2.90 13.24 -3.85
CA PHE A 99 -1.68 13.92 -4.32
C PHE A 99 -0.50 13.68 -3.38
N VAL A 100 -0.73 13.60 -2.08
CA VAL A 100 0.33 13.27 -1.11
C VAL A 100 0.79 11.83 -1.26
N ALA A 101 -0.11 10.89 -1.56
CA ALA A 101 0.22 9.49 -1.76
C ALA A 101 0.97 9.20 -3.08
N TRP A 102 0.75 10.02 -4.11
CA TRP A 102 1.30 9.81 -5.44
C TRP A 102 2.84 9.64 -5.48
N PRO A 103 3.67 10.48 -4.84
CA PRO A 103 5.12 10.31 -4.85
C PRO A 103 5.57 9.01 -4.18
N PHE A 104 4.88 8.56 -3.13
CA PHE A 104 5.18 7.28 -2.47
C PHE A 104 4.86 6.09 -3.38
N ILE A 105 3.76 6.15 -4.10
CA ILE A 105 3.37 5.12 -5.06
C ILE A 105 4.40 5.06 -6.20
N LYS A 106 4.80 6.21 -6.76
CA LYS A 106 5.80 6.29 -7.82
C LYS A 106 7.17 5.79 -7.35
N LEU A 107 7.58 6.11 -6.12
CA LEU A 107 8.83 5.60 -5.56
C LEU A 107 8.86 4.06 -5.56
N ILE A 108 7.76 3.41 -5.15
CA ILE A 108 7.68 1.95 -5.10
C ILE A 108 7.61 1.35 -6.50
N GLU A 109 6.91 2.00 -7.43
CA GLU A 109 6.89 1.62 -8.84
C GLU A 109 8.31 1.64 -9.44
N TYR A 110 9.08 2.69 -9.19
CA TYR A 110 10.49 2.77 -9.61
C TYR A 110 11.36 1.68 -8.99
N ILE A 111 11.16 1.36 -7.71
CA ILE A 111 11.86 0.25 -7.05
C ILE A 111 11.51 -1.08 -7.72
N GLY A 112 10.24 -1.32 -8.04
CA GLY A 112 9.79 -2.53 -8.75
C GLY A 112 10.43 -2.65 -10.12
N ILE A 113 10.44 -1.57 -10.91
CA ILE A 113 11.08 -1.55 -12.23
C ILE A 113 12.60 -1.75 -12.12
N ALA A 114 13.27 -1.10 -11.18
CA ALA A 114 14.70 -1.25 -10.95
C ALA A 114 15.06 -2.70 -10.59
N MET A 115 14.25 -3.36 -9.76
CA MET A 115 14.40 -4.78 -9.45
C MET A 115 14.22 -5.66 -10.69
N ALA A 116 13.20 -5.38 -11.51
CA ALA A 116 12.95 -6.13 -12.73
C ALA A 116 14.12 -6.02 -13.73
N LEU A 117 14.67 -4.82 -13.91
CA LEU A 117 15.84 -4.58 -14.76
C LEU A 117 17.11 -5.24 -14.19
N ALA A 118 17.33 -5.18 -12.89
CA ALA A 118 18.47 -5.82 -12.25
C ALA A 118 18.46 -7.34 -12.44
N ILE A 119 17.31 -7.97 -12.39
CA ILE A 119 17.16 -9.42 -12.60
C ILE A 119 17.52 -9.82 -14.04
N GLN A 120 17.33 -8.94 -15.02
CA GLN A 120 17.72 -9.20 -16.41
C GLN A 120 19.24 -9.12 -16.67
N ALA A 121 20.00 -8.48 -15.79
CA ALA A 121 21.41 -8.21 -15.99
C ALA A 121 22.33 -9.46 -15.88
N GLY A 122 21.82 -10.64 -15.49
CA GLY A 122 22.55 -11.90 -15.46
C GLY A 122 22.33 -12.75 -14.21
N VAL A 123 22.77 -14.00 -14.24
CA VAL A 123 22.51 -14.98 -13.17
C VAL A 123 23.10 -14.56 -11.82
N ALA A 124 24.29 -13.98 -11.80
CA ALA A 124 24.92 -13.52 -10.57
C ALA A 124 24.10 -12.38 -9.90
N VAL A 125 23.56 -11.47 -10.72
CA VAL A 125 22.72 -10.37 -10.22
C VAL A 125 21.37 -10.90 -9.72
N LYS A 126 20.78 -11.90 -10.39
CA LYS A 126 19.56 -12.58 -9.92
C LYS A 126 19.72 -13.14 -8.50
N ILE A 127 20.85 -13.81 -8.24
CA ILE A 127 21.15 -14.37 -6.92
C ILE A 127 21.29 -13.27 -5.87
N LEU A 128 22.04 -12.20 -6.18
CA LEU A 128 22.22 -11.07 -5.25
C LEU A 128 20.90 -10.36 -4.92
N VAL A 129 20.08 -10.11 -5.93
CA VAL A 129 18.74 -9.50 -5.75
C VAL A 129 17.85 -10.43 -4.93
N GLY A 130 17.86 -11.73 -5.19
CA GLY A 130 17.12 -12.72 -4.42
C GLY A 130 17.51 -12.73 -2.93
N ILE A 131 18.81 -12.71 -2.63
CA ILE A 131 19.32 -12.63 -1.25
C ILE A 131 18.88 -11.32 -0.59
N PHE A 132 19.01 -10.20 -1.30
CA PHE A 132 18.59 -8.89 -0.79
C PHE A 132 17.09 -8.87 -0.43
N ILE A 133 16.23 -9.38 -1.32
CA ILE A 133 14.78 -9.48 -1.08
C ILE A 133 14.50 -10.38 0.13
N ALA A 134 15.14 -11.52 0.25
CA ALA A 134 14.95 -12.44 1.37
C ALA A 134 15.31 -11.79 2.72
N VAL A 135 16.43 -11.06 2.77
CA VAL A 135 16.87 -10.34 3.97
C VAL A 135 15.89 -9.21 4.33
N VAL A 136 15.49 -8.40 3.33
CA VAL A 136 14.53 -7.30 3.54
C VAL A 136 13.19 -7.83 4.03
N MET A 137 12.69 -8.93 3.46
CA MET A 137 11.45 -9.56 3.92
C MET A 137 11.57 -10.11 5.34
N GLY A 138 12.70 -10.70 5.70
CA GLY A 138 12.96 -11.14 7.08
C GLY A 138 12.92 -9.97 8.06
N ILE A 139 13.50 -8.82 7.72
CA ILE A 139 13.46 -7.60 8.55
C ILE A 139 12.03 -7.03 8.63
N LEU A 140 11.31 -6.96 7.51
CA LEU A 140 9.94 -6.46 7.47
C LEU A 140 8.97 -7.27 8.34
N LEU A 141 9.21 -8.57 8.51
CA LEU A 141 8.42 -9.44 9.39
C LEU A 141 8.62 -9.11 10.88
N THR A 142 9.74 -8.49 11.27
CA THR A 142 9.95 -8.04 12.65
C THR A 142 9.16 -6.77 12.98
N MET A 143 8.71 -6.04 11.97
CA MET A 143 7.93 -4.82 12.16
C MET A 143 6.44 -5.12 12.34
N PRO A 144 5.70 -4.32 13.13
CA PRO A 144 4.24 -4.48 13.31
C PRO A 144 3.42 -4.09 12.07
N THR A 145 4.07 -3.94 10.92
CA THR A 145 3.44 -3.64 9.63
C THR A 145 3.15 -4.93 8.87
N SER A 146 2.11 -4.92 8.04
CA SER A 146 1.80 -6.07 7.19
C SER A 146 2.84 -6.19 6.07
N SER A 147 3.83 -7.06 6.26
CA SER A 147 4.83 -7.41 5.23
C SER A 147 4.17 -7.88 3.93
N ALA A 148 3.03 -8.58 4.04
CA ALA A 148 2.24 -8.99 2.89
C ALA A 148 1.72 -7.80 2.07
N ALA A 149 1.30 -6.71 2.70
CA ALA A 149 0.82 -5.52 1.99
C ALA A 149 1.96 -4.84 1.20
N ILE A 150 3.15 -4.77 1.79
CA ILE A 150 4.34 -4.21 1.12
C ILE A 150 4.72 -5.09 -0.07
N TRP A 151 4.72 -6.43 0.12
CA TRP A 151 5.04 -7.36 -0.95
C TRP A 151 4.04 -7.27 -2.11
N ILE A 152 2.74 -7.24 -1.82
CA ILE A 152 1.70 -7.10 -2.85
C ILE A 152 1.86 -5.78 -3.61
N ALA A 153 2.24 -4.69 -2.94
CA ALA A 153 2.47 -3.42 -3.61
C ALA A 153 3.69 -3.46 -4.54
N VAL A 154 4.79 -4.07 -4.11
CA VAL A 154 5.99 -4.25 -4.93
C VAL A 154 5.70 -5.18 -6.11
N ALA A 155 5.02 -6.30 -5.88
CA ALA A 155 4.65 -7.23 -6.94
C ALA A 155 3.69 -6.60 -7.98
N ALA A 156 2.75 -5.77 -7.52
CA ALA A 156 1.85 -5.05 -8.42
C ALA A 156 2.55 -3.93 -9.23
N ALA A 157 3.70 -3.45 -8.77
CA ALA A 157 4.50 -2.44 -9.47
C ALA A 157 5.41 -3.04 -10.55
N VAL A 158 5.67 -4.35 -10.53
CA VAL A 158 6.46 -5.04 -11.57
C VAL A 158 5.57 -5.28 -12.79
N PRO A 159 5.93 -4.79 -13.98
CA PRO A 159 5.16 -5.03 -15.19
C PRO A 159 5.04 -6.52 -15.52
N ALA A 160 3.90 -6.94 -16.08
CA ALA A 160 3.61 -8.34 -16.39
C ALA A 160 4.59 -8.99 -17.39
N GLU A 161 5.29 -8.20 -18.18
CA GLU A 161 6.35 -8.64 -19.12
C GLU A 161 7.60 -9.20 -18.37
N TYR A 162 7.73 -8.93 -17.07
CA TYR A 162 8.86 -9.42 -16.25
C TYR A 162 8.42 -10.55 -15.30
N GLU A 163 7.71 -11.54 -15.83
CA GLU A 163 7.20 -12.70 -15.06
C GLU A 163 8.34 -13.44 -14.33
N GLU A 164 9.50 -13.60 -14.96
CA GLU A 164 10.69 -14.22 -14.33
C GLU A 164 11.13 -13.43 -13.07
N ALA A 165 11.07 -12.10 -13.12
CA ALA A 165 11.40 -11.24 -12.00
C ALA A 165 10.44 -11.45 -10.83
N LEU A 166 9.15 -11.57 -11.12
CA LEU A 166 8.12 -11.86 -10.11
C LEU A 166 8.31 -13.24 -9.46
N MET A 167 8.65 -14.25 -10.26
CA MET A 167 8.91 -15.60 -9.73
C MET A 167 10.14 -15.63 -8.81
N ILE A 168 11.26 -15.00 -9.20
CA ILE A 168 12.47 -14.91 -8.38
C ILE A 168 12.20 -14.14 -7.10
N ALA A 169 11.57 -12.98 -7.22
CA ALA A 169 11.25 -12.14 -6.07
C ALA A 169 10.26 -12.83 -5.12
N GLY A 170 9.24 -13.53 -5.66
CA GLY A 170 8.28 -14.31 -4.87
C GLY A 170 8.95 -15.47 -4.12
N GLY A 171 9.81 -16.24 -4.80
CA GLY A 171 10.58 -17.30 -4.18
C GLY A 171 11.50 -16.80 -3.07
N ALA A 172 12.21 -15.68 -3.31
CA ALA A 172 13.07 -15.05 -2.32
C ALA A 172 12.29 -14.52 -1.11
N ALA A 173 11.10 -13.93 -1.31
CA ALA A 173 10.24 -13.47 -0.24
C ALA A 173 9.76 -14.65 0.64
N VAL A 174 9.33 -15.74 0.03
CA VAL A 174 8.93 -16.97 0.76
C VAL A 174 10.10 -17.54 1.55
N ALA A 175 11.30 -17.60 0.96
CA ALA A 175 12.50 -18.06 1.65
C ALA A 175 12.85 -17.18 2.86
N GLY A 176 12.74 -15.83 2.74
CA GLY A 176 12.94 -14.89 3.83
C GLY A 176 11.91 -15.08 4.96
N CYS A 177 10.66 -15.29 4.62
CA CYS A 177 9.61 -15.60 5.58
C CYS A 177 9.87 -16.92 6.32
N ALA A 178 10.25 -17.97 5.60
CA ALA A 178 10.56 -19.27 6.19
C ALA A 178 11.76 -19.19 7.13
N ALA A 179 12.84 -18.51 6.71
CA ALA A 179 14.03 -18.29 7.54
C ALA A 179 13.70 -17.52 8.82
N HIS A 180 12.85 -16.49 8.74
CA HIS A 180 12.41 -15.74 9.90
C HIS A 180 11.62 -16.60 10.88
N MET A 181 10.67 -17.41 10.39
CA MET A 181 9.87 -18.32 11.22
C MET A 181 10.73 -19.35 11.95
N VAL A 182 11.71 -19.94 11.24
CA VAL A 182 12.67 -20.88 11.85
C VAL A 182 13.53 -20.18 12.90
N GLY A 183 14.08 -18.99 12.58
CA GLY A 183 14.87 -18.20 13.51
C GLY A 183 14.08 -17.84 14.80
N PHE A 184 12.82 -17.46 14.64
CA PHE A 184 11.93 -17.17 15.77
C PHE A 184 11.64 -18.42 16.62
N ALA A 185 11.39 -19.56 15.97
CA ALA A 185 11.18 -20.83 16.67
C ALA A 185 12.43 -21.24 17.47
N VAL A 186 13.64 -21.12 16.87
CA VAL A 186 14.90 -21.44 17.57
C VAL A 186 15.17 -20.48 18.73
N ALA A 187 14.87 -19.20 18.59
CA ALA A 187 15.08 -18.21 19.65
C ALA A 187 14.08 -18.34 20.82
N SER A 188 12.97 -19.06 20.63
CA SER A 188 11.95 -19.27 21.67
C SER A 188 12.22 -20.49 22.55
N PHE A 189 13.24 -21.29 22.24
CA PHE A 189 13.77 -22.39 23.06
C PHE A 189 15.01 -21.96 23.85
#